data_b71c82c831fa970f814fcf2b9e08d277
#
_entry.id   b71c82c831fa970f814fcf2b9e08d277
#
_cell.length_a   1.000
_cell.length_b   1.000
_cell.length_c   1.000
_cell.angle_alpha   90.00
_cell.angle_beta   90.00
_cell.angle_gamma   90.00
#
_symmetry.space_group_name_H-M   'P 1'
#
loop_
_entity.id
_entity.type
_entity.pdbx_description
1 polymer ?
#
loop_
_entity_poly.entity_id
_entity_poly.type
_entity_poly.pdbx_seq_one_letter_code
_entity_poly.pdbx_strand_id
1 'polypeptide(L)'
;MSTVIHVVDDDPSFRAAISRLLRKAGYEVTTYDSARQMLEKLPDENRPSCILLDVRIPGLTGPELQDRLAGRGFTIPVIFLTGHGDIPTTVQTIKAGAEDFLTKPVTKERLFAAIERAVTRHQATREQRDRLGALRALVATLTPREREVFERVVEGKMNKQIGHELGATERTIKAHRRKVMEKMRVQSFAELVSIAERLGIQAKAGDAVRDKNHKPGT
;
A
#
# COMPACT_ATOMS: atom_id res chain seq x y z
N MET A 1 12.59 -3.37 15.23
CA MET A 1 12.01 -4.65 14.78
C MET A 1 13.01 -5.32 13.86
N SER A 2 13.23 -6.64 13.99
CA SER A 2 14.15 -7.36 13.12
C SER A 2 13.54 -7.55 11.72
N THR A 3 14.37 -7.44 10.69
CA THR A 3 13.98 -7.66 9.29
C THR A 3 13.91 -9.15 8.99
N VAL A 4 12.86 -9.60 8.30
CA VAL A 4 12.67 -11.01 7.91
C VAL A 4 12.94 -11.18 6.42
N ILE A 5 13.80 -12.13 6.08
CA ILE A 5 14.06 -12.53 4.70
C ILE A 5 13.42 -13.90 4.46
N HIS A 6 12.52 -13.96 3.49
CA HIS A 6 11.86 -15.18 3.06
C HIS A 6 12.62 -15.75 1.87
N VAL A 7 13.14 -16.98 1.99
CA VAL A 7 13.92 -17.64 0.92
C VAL A 7 13.10 -18.79 0.36
N VAL A 8 12.76 -18.72 -0.91
CA VAL A 8 11.99 -19.73 -1.65
C VAL A 8 12.86 -20.30 -2.75
N ASP A 9 13.26 -21.54 -2.62
CA ASP A 9 14.19 -22.23 -3.53
C ASP A 9 14.06 -23.73 -3.32
N ASP A 10 14.09 -24.56 -4.33
CA ASP A 10 13.95 -26.02 -4.19
C ASP A 10 15.30 -26.73 -3.84
N ASP A 11 16.44 -26.05 -4.06
CA ASP A 11 17.76 -26.59 -3.68
C ASP A 11 18.02 -26.43 -2.16
N PRO A 12 18.05 -27.53 -1.38
CA PRO A 12 18.30 -27.46 0.04
C PRO A 12 19.69 -26.94 0.40
N SER A 13 20.70 -27.17 -0.45
CA SER A 13 22.08 -26.74 -0.24
C SER A 13 22.18 -25.22 -0.38
N PHE A 14 21.55 -24.67 -1.42
CA PHE A 14 21.47 -23.22 -1.62
C PHE A 14 20.69 -22.56 -0.48
N ARG A 15 19.50 -23.08 -0.11
CA ARG A 15 18.74 -22.55 1.02
C ARG A 15 19.54 -22.52 2.32
N ALA A 16 20.29 -23.59 2.63
CA ALA A 16 21.12 -23.64 3.84
C ALA A 16 22.26 -22.62 3.80
N ALA A 17 22.94 -22.49 2.68
CA ALA A 17 24.07 -21.56 2.49
C ALA A 17 23.62 -20.11 2.62
N ILE A 18 22.56 -19.71 1.88
CA ILE A 18 22.03 -18.36 1.88
C ILE A 18 21.45 -17.99 3.27
N SER A 19 20.74 -18.91 3.93
CA SER A 19 20.21 -18.68 5.28
C SER A 19 21.30 -18.43 6.30
N ARG A 20 22.40 -19.17 6.23
CA ARG A 20 23.56 -18.97 7.12
C ARG A 20 24.19 -17.59 6.89
N LEU A 21 24.35 -17.19 5.62
CA LEU A 21 24.90 -15.90 5.24
C LEU A 21 24.03 -14.74 5.79
N LEU A 22 22.72 -14.82 5.59
CA LEU A 22 21.77 -13.80 6.02
C LEU A 22 21.66 -13.69 7.54
N ARG A 23 21.57 -14.83 8.26
CA ARG A 23 21.57 -14.86 9.73
C ARG A 23 22.83 -14.26 10.31
N LYS A 24 24.00 -14.56 9.72
CA LYS A 24 25.28 -13.95 10.14
C LYS A 24 25.29 -12.42 9.97
N ALA A 25 24.51 -11.88 9.04
CA ALA A 25 24.34 -10.45 8.84
C ALA A 25 23.22 -9.84 9.73
N GLY A 26 22.61 -10.61 10.62
CA GLY A 26 21.59 -10.12 11.57
C GLY A 26 20.14 -10.18 11.09
N TYR A 27 19.87 -10.78 9.93
CA TYR A 27 18.51 -10.98 9.46
C TYR A 27 17.85 -12.20 10.10
N GLU A 28 16.54 -12.12 10.34
CA GLU A 28 15.74 -13.33 10.55
C GLU A 28 15.45 -13.97 9.18
N VAL A 29 15.51 -15.32 9.13
CA VAL A 29 15.33 -16.02 7.86
C VAL A 29 14.30 -17.13 8.02
N THR A 30 13.28 -17.09 7.17
CA THR A 30 12.31 -18.15 6.97
C THR A 30 12.55 -18.77 5.59
N THR A 31 12.57 -20.10 5.52
CA THR A 31 12.84 -20.82 4.27
C THR A 31 11.62 -21.63 3.85
N TYR A 32 11.45 -21.74 2.54
CA TYR A 32 10.40 -22.54 1.90
C TYR A 32 11.04 -23.37 0.79
N ASP A 33 10.68 -24.65 0.71
CA ASP A 33 11.17 -25.57 -0.31
C ASP A 33 10.39 -25.50 -1.62
N SER A 34 9.25 -24.83 -1.58
CA SER A 34 8.34 -24.72 -2.72
C SER A 34 7.46 -23.47 -2.61
N ALA A 35 6.97 -23.03 -3.76
CA ALA A 35 5.96 -21.97 -3.83
C ALA A 35 4.68 -22.34 -3.07
N ARG A 36 4.29 -23.62 -3.09
CA ARG A 36 3.13 -24.13 -2.36
C ARG A 36 3.28 -23.93 -0.86
N GLN A 37 4.43 -24.31 -0.30
CA GLN A 37 4.71 -24.14 1.13
C GLN A 37 4.61 -22.66 1.56
N MET A 38 5.10 -21.73 0.72
CA MET A 38 4.97 -20.32 0.98
C MET A 38 3.51 -19.84 0.95
N LEU A 39 2.70 -20.33 -0.01
CA LEU A 39 1.28 -19.96 -0.10
C LEU A 39 0.42 -20.52 1.03
N GLU A 40 0.84 -21.64 1.64
CA GLU A 40 0.22 -22.25 2.83
C GLU A 40 0.64 -21.53 4.14
N LYS A 41 1.85 -20.96 4.16
CA LYS A 41 2.43 -20.25 5.31
C LYS A 41 2.81 -18.83 4.92
N LEU A 42 1.79 -18.02 4.62
CA LEU A 42 2.01 -16.65 4.16
C LEU A 42 2.82 -15.81 5.16
N PRO A 43 3.73 -14.97 4.67
CA PRO A 43 4.50 -14.04 5.50
C PRO A 43 3.61 -13.06 6.28
N ASP A 44 4.09 -12.64 7.46
CA ASP A 44 3.50 -11.51 8.18
C ASP A 44 3.99 -10.19 7.54
N GLU A 45 3.07 -9.47 6.91
CA GLU A 45 3.37 -8.16 6.29
C GLU A 45 3.60 -7.03 7.31
N ASN A 46 3.36 -7.26 8.60
CA ASN A 46 3.57 -6.25 9.64
C ASN A 46 5.04 -6.10 10.06
N ARG A 47 5.95 -6.83 9.43
CA ARG A 47 7.40 -6.75 9.67
C ARG A 47 8.13 -6.31 8.41
N PRO A 48 9.21 -5.49 8.52
CA PRO A 48 10.07 -5.21 7.38
C PRO A 48 10.58 -6.52 6.78
N SER A 49 10.30 -6.78 5.49
CA SER A 49 10.55 -8.08 4.89
C SER A 49 10.88 -7.96 3.40
N CYS A 50 11.56 -8.97 2.85
CA CYS A 50 11.62 -9.22 1.41
C CYS A 50 11.64 -10.72 1.12
N ILE A 51 11.31 -11.09 -0.11
CA ILE A 51 11.31 -12.46 -0.60
C ILE A 51 12.47 -12.62 -1.58
N LEU A 52 13.37 -13.57 -1.31
CA LEU A 52 14.34 -14.08 -2.28
C LEU A 52 13.70 -15.31 -2.92
N LEU A 53 13.46 -15.26 -4.21
CA LEU A 53 12.66 -16.25 -4.92
C LEU A 53 13.43 -16.81 -6.11
N ASP A 54 13.61 -18.13 -6.16
CA ASP A 54 14.10 -18.76 -7.38
C ASP A 54 13.05 -18.64 -8.49
N VAL A 55 13.53 -18.35 -9.69
CA VAL A 55 12.70 -18.30 -10.90
C VAL A 55 12.15 -19.68 -11.24
N ARG A 56 12.95 -20.74 -11.05
CA ARG A 56 12.61 -22.11 -11.42
C ARG A 56 12.36 -22.97 -10.21
N ILE A 57 11.10 -23.02 -9.79
CA ILE A 57 10.65 -23.88 -8.69
C ILE A 57 9.70 -24.92 -9.26
N PRO A 58 9.81 -26.20 -8.90
CA PRO A 58 8.91 -27.24 -9.37
C PRO A 58 7.45 -26.96 -9.07
N GLY A 59 6.58 -27.18 -10.04
CA GLY A 59 5.13 -27.09 -9.91
C GLY A 59 4.54 -25.71 -10.12
N LEU A 60 5.10 -24.68 -9.51
CA LEU A 60 4.69 -23.27 -9.67
C LEU A 60 5.94 -22.42 -9.81
N THR A 61 6.09 -21.74 -10.93
CA THR A 61 7.24 -20.89 -11.20
C THR A 61 7.29 -19.68 -10.28
N GLY A 62 8.48 -19.08 -10.11
CA GLY A 62 8.65 -17.87 -9.31
C GLY A 62 7.73 -16.72 -9.76
N PRO A 63 7.66 -16.38 -11.06
CA PRO A 63 6.72 -15.36 -11.56
C PRO A 63 5.27 -15.66 -11.24
N GLU A 64 4.80 -16.90 -11.40
CA GLU A 64 3.43 -17.28 -11.05
C GLU A 64 3.16 -17.17 -9.54
N LEU A 65 4.15 -17.44 -8.70
CA LEU A 65 4.05 -17.20 -7.25
C LEU A 65 3.91 -15.72 -6.96
N GLN A 66 4.73 -14.87 -7.60
CA GLN A 66 4.63 -13.41 -7.45
C GLN A 66 3.23 -12.91 -7.82
N ASP A 67 2.68 -13.33 -8.96
CA ASP A 67 1.34 -12.94 -9.41
C ASP A 67 0.25 -13.36 -8.41
N ARG A 68 0.36 -14.57 -7.85
CA ARG A 68 -0.58 -15.06 -6.82
C ARG A 68 -0.49 -14.27 -5.51
N LEU A 69 0.71 -13.88 -5.08
CA LEU A 69 0.89 -13.03 -3.91
C LEU A 69 0.32 -11.64 -4.15
N ALA A 70 0.61 -11.03 -5.30
CA ALA A 70 0.05 -9.73 -5.70
C ALA A 70 -1.48 -9.75 -5.78
N GLY A 71 -2.06 -10.80 -6.37
CA GLY A 71 -3.52 -11.01 -6.44
C GLY A 71 -4.21 -11.17 -5.08
N ARG A 72 -3.46 -11.51 -4.03
CA ARG A 72 -3.92 -11.56 -2.63
C ARG A 72 -3.64 -10.25 -1.86
N GLY A 73 -3.13 -9.22 -2.54
CA GLY A 73 -2.81 -7.92 -1.94
C GLY A 73 -1.50 -7.87 -1.15
N PHE A 74 -0.63 -8.88 -1.29
CA PHE A 74 0.70 -8.86 -0.65
C PHE A 74 1.59 -7.79 -1.26
N THR A 75 2.26 -7.03 -0.40
CA THR A 75 3.12 -5.89 -0.78
C THR A 75 4.60 -6.14 -0.51
N ILE A 76 4.96 -7.34 0.00
CA ILE A 76 6.36 -7.69 0.28
C ILE A 76 7.12 -7.78 -1.05
N PRO A 77 8.21 -7.01 -1.22
CA PRO A 77 9.00 -7.00 -2.45
C PRO A 77 9.68 -8.34 -2.72
N VAL A 78 9.73 -8.70 -3.99
CA VAL A 78 10.35 -9.93 -4.49
C VAL A 78 11.65 -9.61 -5.21
N ILE A 79 12.72 -10.28 -4.83
CA ILE A 79 14.01 -10.31 -5.52
C ILE A 79 14.16 -11.70 -6.13
N PHE A 80 14.26 -11.78 -7.44
CA PHE A 80 14.47 -13.05 -8.11
C PHE A 80 15.93 -13.48 -8.11
N LEU A 81 16.14 -14.76 -7.88
CA LEU A 81 17.43 -15.43 -8.01
C LEU A 81 17.34 -16.47 -9.14
N THR A 82 18.29 -16.49 -10.07
CA THR A 82 18.26 -17.44 -11.18
C THR A 82 19.65 -17.99 -11.51
N GLY A 83 19.72 -19.27 -11.81
CA GLY A 83 20.96 -19.92 -12.28
C GLY A 83 21.26 -19.69 -13.76
N HIS A 84 20.27 -19.26 -14.55
CA HIS A 84 20.42 -18.96 -15.97
C HIS A 84 19.73 -17.64 -16.29
N GLY A 85 20.49 -16.68 -16.78
CA GLY A 85 19.99 -15.37 -17.19
C GLY A 85 19.15 -15.47 -18.46
N ASP A 86 17.88 -15.87 -18.33
CA ASP A 86 16.91 -15.77 -19.40
C ASP A 86 16.39 -14.33 -19.46
N ILE A 87 16.85 -13.57 -20.45
CA ILE A 87 16.50 -12.16 -20.64
C ILE A 87 14.97 -11.97 -20.76
N PRO A 88 14.20 -12.78 -21.51
CA PRO A 88 12.74 -12.66 -21.55
C PRO A 88 12.08 -12.79 -20.18
N THR A 89 12.47 -13.77 -19.38
CA THR A 89 11.95 -13.96 -18.02
C THR A 89 12.29 -12.80 -17.10
N THR A 90 13.52 -12.27 -17.19
CA THR A 90 13.95 -11.08 -16.44
C THR A 90 13.06 -9.87 -16.74
N VAL A 91 12.79 -9.61 -18.02
CA VAL A 91 11.94 -8.48 -18.45
C VAL A 91 10.49 -8.66 -17.96
N GLN A 92 9.95 -9.86 -18.01
CA GLN A 92 8.60 -10.14 -17.54
C GLN A 92 8.46 -9.94 -16.01
N THR A 93 9.40 -10.45 -15.23
CA THR A 93 9.38 -10.33 -13.76
C THR A 93 9.52 -8.89 -13.27
N ILE A 94 10.38 -8.11 -13.92
CA ILE A 94 10.51 -6.67 -13.62
C ILE A 94 9.22 -5.91 -13.97
N LYS A 95 8.62 -6.20 -15.15
CA LYS A 95 7.33 -5.61 -15.53
C LYS A 95 6.18 -6.01 -14.59
N ALA A 96 6.22 -7.20 -14.01
CA ALA A 96 5.28 -7.69 -13.01
C ALA A 96 5.53 -7.08 -11.60
N GLY A 97 6.49 -6.14 -11.46
CA GLY A 97 6.74 -5.43 -10.21
C GLY A 97 7.77 -6.07 -9.29
N ALA A 98 8.65 -6.94 -9.80
CA ALA A 98 9.80 -7.42 -9.04
C ALA A 98 10.71 -6.25 -8.64
N GLU A 99 11.28 -6.32 -7.44
CA GLU A 99 12.21 -5.30 -6.95
C GLU A 99 13.57 -5.38 -7.63
N ASP A 100 14.06 -6.60 -7.81
CA ASP A 100 15.36 -6.84 -8.47
C ASP A 100 15.43 -8.27 -9.03
N PHE A 101 16.47 -8.49 -9.86
CA PHE A 101 16.78 -9.77 -10.48
C PHE A 101 18.28 -10.04 -10.41
N LEU A 102 18.68 -11.10 -9.73
CA LEU A 102 20.07 -11.47 -9.49
C LEU A 102 20.40 -12.83 -10.07
N THR A 103 21.52 -12.92 -10.77
CA THR A 103 22.02 -14.21 -11.31
C THR A 103 22.87 -14.96 -10.29
N LYS A 104 22.63 -16.28 -10.16
CA LYS A 104 23.48 -17.20 -9.39
C LYS A 104 24.74 -17.54 -10.22
N PRO A 105 25.96 -17.53 -9.64
CA PRO A 105 26.29 -17.17 -8.28
C PRO A 105 26.18 -15.65 -8.03
N VAL A 106 25.52 -15.26 -6.93
CA VAL A 106 25.40 -13.86 -6.54
C VAL A 106 26.50 -13.48 -5.55
N THR A 107 27.12 -12.32 -5.75
CA THR A 107 28.07 -11.80 -4.77
C THR A 107 27.35 -11.28 -3.54
N LYS A 108 28.03 -11.34 -2.39
CA LYS A 108 27.47 -10.88 -1.11
C LYS A 108 27.04 -9.41 -1.18
N GLU A 109 27.85 -8.57 -1.79
CA GLU A 109 27.62 -7.12 -1.92
C GLU A 109 26.35 -6.83 -2.73
N ARG A 110 26.16 -7.48 -3.88
CA ARG A 110 24.97 -7.32 -4.72
C ARG A 110 23.70 -7.81 -4.02
N LEU A 111 23.79 -8.96 -3.34
CA LEU A 111 22.67 -9.52 -2.60
C LEU A 111 22.21 -8.56 -1.50
N PHE A 112 23.13 -8.09 -0.65
CA PHE A 112 22.77 -7.20 0.44
C PHE A 112 22.27 -5.85 -0.04
N ALA A 113 22.87 -5.26 -1.08
CA ALA A 113 22.39 -4.02 -1.67
C ALA A 113 20.94 -4.15 -2.21
N ALA A 114 20.60 -5.28 -2.83
CA ALA A 114 19.24 -5.55 -3.29
C ALA A 114 18.25 -5.72 -2.11
N ILE A 115 18.66 -6.47 -1.08
CA ILE A 115 17.84 -6.64 0.14
C ILE A 115 17.57 -5.31 0.84
N GLU A 116 18.58 -4.47 1.01
CA GLU A 116 18.43 -3.16 1.65
C GLU A 116 17.44 -2.26 0.91
N ARG A 117 17.54 -2.19 -0.42
CA ARG A 117 16.57 -1.45 -1.25
C ARG A 117 15.15 -2.00 -1.09
N ALA A 118 14.99 -3.31 -1.18
CA ALA A 118 13.70 -4.00 -1.05
C ALA A 118 13.07 -3.73 0.31
N VAL A 119 13.82 -3.91 1.40
CA VAL A 119 13.34 -3.71 2.77
C VAL A 119 12.98 -2.25 3.02
N THR A 120 13.80 -1.30 2.57
CA THR A 120 13.52 0.14 2.69
C THR A 120 12.22 0.51 1.98
N ARG A 121 12.03 0.03 0.76
CA ARG A 121 10.79 0.24 -0.01
C ARG A 121 9.58 -0.37 0.68
N HIS A 122 9.69 -1.61 1.17
CA HIS A 122 8.60 -2.26 1.91
C HIS A 122 8.23 -1.48 3.17
N GLN A 123 9.21 -1.01 3.92
CA GLN A 123 8.98 -0.21 5.12
C GLN A 123 8.24 1.09 4.79
N ALA A 124 8.66 1.82 3.76
CA ALA A 124 8.00 3.05 3.34
C ALA A 124 6.53 2.81 2.90
N THR A 125 6.27 1.72 2.15
CA THR A 125 4.92 1.32 1.72
C THR A 125 4.03 0.98 2.91
N ARG A 126 4.56 0.25 3.90
CA ARG A 126 3.84 -0.07 5.14
C ARG A 126 3.49 1.18 5.94
N GLU A 127 4.47 2.06 6.18
CA GLU A 127 4.24 3.32 6.89
C GLU A 127 3.15 4.16 6.22
N GLN A 128 3.14 4.21 4.89
CA GLN A 128 2.10 4.91 4.14
C GLN A 128 0.73 4.23 4.33
N ARG A 129 0.66 2.91 4.23
CA ARG A 129 -0.57 2.13 4.47
C ARG A 129 -1.11 2.35 5.87
N ASP A 130 -0.25 2.28 6.88
CA ASP A 130 -0.61 2.46 8.28
C ASP A 130 -1.13 3.89 8.55
N ARG A 131 -0.48 4.91 7.98
CA ARG A 131 -0.96 6.31 8.04
C ARG A 131 -2.35 6.47 7.42
N LEU A 132 -2.58 5.88 6.23
CA LEU A 132 -3.90 5.92 5.58
C LEU A 132 -4.94 5.13 6.37
N GLY A 133 -4.57 3.99 6.95
CA GLY A 133 -5.42 3.20 7.84
C GLY A 133 -5.86 3.99 9.07
N ALA A 134 -4.93 4.68 9.73
CA ALA A 134 -5.23 5.55 10.86
C ALA A 134 -6.20 6.68 10.49
N LEU A 135 -6.00 7.33 9.33
CA LEU A 135 -6.92 8.37 8.86
C LEU A 135 -8.32 7.81 8.56
N ARG A 136 -8.41 6.64 7.91
CA ARG A 136 -9.70 5.96 7.67
C ARG A 136 -10.42 5.62 8.97
N ALA A 137 -9.67 5.17 9.99
CA ALA A 137 -10.23 4.90 11.31
C ALA A 137 -10.83 6.17 11.96
N LEU A 138 -10.18 7.33 11.82
CA LEU A 138 -10.76 8.60 12.29
C LEU A 138 -12.07 8.94 11.57
N VAL A 139 -12.10 8.83 10.24
CA VAL A 139 -13.33 9.05 9.45
C VAL A 139 -14.45 8.09 9.87
N ALA A 140 -14.13 6.85 10.20
CA ALA A 140 -15.11 5.86 10.67
C ALA A 140 -15.74 6.21 12.03
N THR A 141 -15.14 7.11 12.83
CA THR A 141 -15.73 7.59 14.09
C THR A 141 -16.80 8.65 13.89
N LEU A 142 -16.92 9.22 12.70
CA LEU A 142 -17.93 10.23 12.38
C LEU A 142 -19.32 9.58 12.33
N THR A 143 -20.29 10.21 12.99
CA THR A 143 -21.70 9.84 12.80
C THR A 143 -22.14 10.13 11.37
N PRO A 144 -23.24 9.53 10.87
CA PRO A 144 -23.74 9.83 9.53
C PRO A 144 -23.87 11.33 9.26
N ARG A 145 -24.40 12.08 10.23
CA ARG A 145 -24.58 13.54 10.11
C ARG A 145 -23.27 14.32 10.10
N GLU A 146 -22.31 13.92 10.91
CA GLU A 146 -20.98 14.51 10.94
C GLU A 146 -20.24 14.22 9.62
N ARG A 147 -20.43 13.03 9.04
CA ARG A 147 -19.85 12.66 7.74
C ARG A 147 -20.41 13.49 6.60
N GLU A 148 -21.73 13.70 6.55
CA GLU A 148 -22.37 14.61 5.59
C GLU A 148 -21.80 16.03 5.69
N VAL A 149 -21.63 16.53 6.92
CA VAL A 149 -21.02 17.85 7.15
C VAL A 149 -19.55 17.85 6.73
N PHE A 150 -18.76 16.81 7.05
CA PHE A 150 -17.36 16.67 6.63
C PHE A 150 -17.22 16.76 5.12
N GLU A 151 -18.00 15.98 4.36
CA GLU A 151 -17.97 15.97 2.89
C GLU A 151 -18.22 17.35 2.29
N ARG A 152 -19.20 18.09 2.81
CA ARG A 152 -19.50 19.46 2.32
C ARG A 152 -18.47 20.49 2.76
N VAL A 153 -17.89 20.31 3.91
CA VAL A 153 -16.80 21.16 4.40
C VAL A 153 -15.58 21.05 3.50
N VAL A 154 -15.19 19.84 3.11
CA VAL A 154 -14.04 19.66 2.19
C VAL A 154 -14.33 20.12 0.76
N GLU A 155 -15.63 20.21 0.37
CA GLU A 155 -16.08 20.91 -0.85
C GLU A 155 -15.94 22.44 -0.78
N GLY A 156 -15.52 22.99 0.35
CA GLY A 156 -15.37 24.43 0.55
C GLY A 156 -16.66 25.19 0.87
N LYS A 157 -17.77 24.48 1.15
CA LYS A 157 -19.06 25.12 1.41
C LYS A 157 -19.09 25.85 2.77
N MET A 158 -19.77 26.99 2.78
CA MET A 158 -20.00 27.78 4.00
C MET A 158 -21.12 27.16 4.86
N ASN A 159 -21.13 27.45 6.16
CA ASN A 159 -22.11 26.90 7.10
C ASN A 159 -23.55 27.14 6.66
N LYS A 160 -23.86 28.31 6.09
CA LYS A 160 -25.19 28.67 5.57
C LYS A 160 -25.62 27.75 4.41
N GLN A 161 -24.70 27.47 3.49
CA GLN A 161 -24.96 26.57 2.34
C GLN A 161 -25.18 25.13 2.82
N ILE A 162 -24.31 24.63 3.72
CA ILE A 162 -24.45 23.30 4.32
C ILE A 162 -25.78 23.18 5.08
N GLY A 163 -26.14 24.22 5.84
CA GLY A 163 -27.40 24.27 6.57
C GLY A 163 -28.62 24.16 5.66
N HIS A 164 -28.62 24.91 4.55
CA HIS A 164 -29.69 24.83 3.55
C HIS A 164 -29.80 23.43 2.93
N GLU A 165 -28.68 22.85 2.49
CA GLU A 165 -28.64 21.50 1.86
C GLU A 165 -29.06 20.38 2.82
N LEU A 166 -28.70 20.51 4.08
CA LEU A 166 -28.93 19.46 5.08
C LEU A 166 -30.18 19.70 5.97
N GLY A 167 -30.96 20.76 5.68
CA GLY A 167 -32.16 21.09 6.46
C GLY A 167 -31.86 21.43 7.93
N ALA A 168 -30.74 22.11 8.20
CA ALA A 168 -30.26 22.41 9.54
C ALA A 168 -29.92 23.91 9.71
N THR A 169 -29.96 24.41 10.95
CA THR A 169 -29.56 25.78 11.21
C THR A 169 -28.05 25.95 11.11
N GLU A 170 -27.57 27.15 10.77
CA GLU A 170 -26.14 27.45 10.73
C GLU A 170 -25.44 27.16 12.06
N ARG A 171 -26.13 27.41 13.19
CA ARG A 171 -25.65 27.09 14.54
C ARG A 171 -25.41 25.57 14.69
N THR A 172 -26.34 24.76 14.19
CA THR A 172 -26.23 23.29 14.22
C THR A 172 -25.04 22.81 13.37
N ILE A 173 -24.85 23.37 12.16
CA ILE A 173 -23.72 23.05 11.31
C ILE A 173 -22.40 23.44 11.97
N LYS A 174 -22.32 24.62 12.60
CA LYS A 174 -21.13 25.05 13.35
C LYS A 174 -20.78 24.05 14.48
N ALA A 175 -21.79 23.53 15.19
CA ALA A 175 -21.58 22.51 16.21
C ALA A 175 -21.09 21.18 15.63
N HIS A 176 -21.65 20.71 14.50
CA HIS A 176 -21.15 19.51 13.82
C HIS A 176 -19.73 19.70 13.28
N ARG A 177 -19.40 20.84 12.67
CA ARG A 177 -18.02 21.14 12.22
C ARG A 177 -17.02 21.03 13.36
N ARG A 178 -17.35 21.60 14.53
CA ARG A 178 -16.49 21.49 15.71
C ARG A 178 -16.24 20.02 16.09
N LYS A 179 -17.30 19.19 16.15
CA LYS A 179 -17.17 17.76 16.45
C LYS A 179 -16.36 17.00 15.38
N VAL A 180 -16.55 17.35 14.09
CA VAL A 180 -15.75 16.78 13.01
C VAL A 180 -14.27 17.10 13.21
N MET A 181 -13.90 18.38 13.43
CA MET A 181 -12.52 18.79 13.68
C MET A 181 -11.91 18.07 14.89
N GLU A 182 -12.65 17.93 15.98
CA GLU A 182 -12.24 17.23 17.18
C GLU A 182 -11.98 15.73 16.92
N LYS A 183 -12.92 15.02 16.29
CA LYS A 183 -12.82 13.60 15.97
C LYS A 183 -11.74 13.32 14.94
N MET A 184 -11.57 14.19 13.95
CA MET A 184 -10.52 14.09 12.94
C MET A 184 -9.13 14.54 13.46
N ARG A 185 -9.07 15.05 14.71
CA ARG A 185 -7.85 15.52 15.39
C ARG A 185 -7.10 16.59 14.60
N VAL A 186 -7.82 17.51 13.97
CA VAL A 186 -7.25 18.61 13.18
C VAL A 186 -7.56 19.96 13.82
N GLN A 187 -6.66 20.92 13.61
CA GLN A 187 -6.79 22.27 14.16
C GLN A 187 -7.22 23.29 13.09
N SER A 188 -7.08 22.93 11.82
CA SER A 188 -7.40 23.83 10.70
C SER A 188 -8.24 23.14 9.62
N PHE A 189 -8.97 23.95 8.87
CA PHE A 189 -9.68 23.50 7.68
C PHE A 189 -8.74 22.92 6.61
N ALA A 190 -7.56 23.53 6.44
CA ALA A 190 -6.57 23.06 5.47
C ALA A 190 -6.09 21.62 5.80
N GLU A 191 -5.89 21.30 7.07
CA GLU A 191 -5.56 19.93 7.49
C GLU A 191 -6.70 18.94 7.16
N LEU A 192 -7.96 19.35 7.38
CA LEU A 192 -9.13 18.51 7.07
C LEU A 192 -9.22 18.20 5.57
N VAL A 193 -8.99 19.21 4.71
CA VAL A 193 -8.95 19.05 3.25
C VAL A 193 -7.80 18.12 2.85
N SER A 194 -6.61 18.33 3.39
CA SER A 194 -5.45 17.48 3.11
C SER A 194 -5.69 16.00 3.48
N ILE A 195 -6.41 15.74 4.58
CA ILE A 195 -6.81 14.37 4.94
C ILE A 195 -7.78 13.81 3.92
N ALA A 196 -8.80 14.57 3.50
CA ALA A 196 -9.78 14.14 2.51
C ALA A 196 -9.11 13.79 1.17
N GLU A 197 -8.19 14.63 0.69
CA GLU A 197 -7.41 14.39 -0.53
C GLU A 197 -6.60 13.09 -0.43
N ARG A 198 -5.87 12.87 0.68
CA ARG A 198 -5.09 11.64 0.90
C ARG A 198 -5.95 10.39 0.93
N LEU A 199 -7.19 10.49 1.37
CA LEU A 199 -8.15 9.38 1.40
C LEU A 199 -8.91 9.20 0.08
N GLY A 200 -8.70 10.08 -0.90
CA GLY A 200 -9.44 10.08 -2.15
C GLY A 200 -10.92 10.43 -1.98
N ILE A 201 -11.26 11.11 -0.87
CA ILE A 201 -12.60 11.64 -0.64
C ILE A 201 -12.69 12.94 -1.44
N GLN A 202 -13.10 12.83 -2.71
CA GLN A 202 -13.28 13.99 -3.57
C GLN A 202 -14.57 14.71 -3.19
N ALA A 203 -14.50 16.04 -3.21
CA ALA A 203 -15.68 16.88 -3.37
C ALA A 203 -16.44 16.38 -4.63
N LYS A 204 -17.64 15.86 -4.48
CA LYS A 204 -18.51 15.64 -5.65
C LYS A 204 -18.67 17.00 -6.29
N ALA A 205 -18.08 17.21 -7.47
CA ALA A 205 -18.26 18.41 -8.26
C ALA A 205 -19.77 18.60 -8.40
N GLY A 206 -20.29 19.66 -7.72
CA GLY A 206 -21.69 20.00 -7.83
C GLY A 206 -22.02 20.20 -9.29
N ASP A 207 -23.11 19.60 -9.77
CA ASP A 207 -23.69 19.87 -11.06
C ASP A 207 -23.76 21.40 -11.24
N ALA A 208 -22.86 21.93 -12.07
CA ALA A 208 -22.89 23.31 -12.48
C ALA A 208 -24.26 23.52 -13.15
N VAL A 209 -25.10 24.28 -12.48
CA VAL A 209 -26.35 24.78 -13.01
C VAL A 209 -26.07 25.38 -14.38
N ARG A 210 -26.43 24.64 -15.43
CA ARG A 210 -26.55 25.18 -16.77
C ARG A 210 -27.66 26.22 -16.74
N ASP A 211 -27.23 27.47 -16.63
CA ASP A 211 -28.10 28.62 -16.79
C ASP A 211 -28.73 28.59 -18.18
N LYS A 212 -29.98 28.15 -18.23
CA LYS A 212 -30.84 28.25 -19.39
C LYS A 212 -31.33 29.70 -19.45
N ASN A 213 -30.56 30.57 -20.04
CA ASN A 213 -31.08 31.84 -20.48
C ASN A 213 -30.73 32.05 -21.96
N HIS A 214 -31.39 31.27 -22.82
CA HIS A 214 -31.53 31.63 -24.22
C HIS A 214 -32.99 32.04 -24.44
N LYS A 215 -33.27 33.36 -24.34
CA LYS A 215 -34.49 33.95 -24.90
C LYS A 215 -34.29 34.06 -26.40
N PRO A 216 -35.18 33.58 -27.25
CA PRO A 216 -35.24 34.01 -28.63
C PRO A 216 -35.99 35.33 -28.67
N GLY A 217 -35.31 36.38 -29.09
CA GLY A 217 -35.88 37.66 -29.46
C GLY A 217 -36.06 37.72 -30.95
N THR A 218 -37.30 37.84 -31.37
CA THR A 218 -37.86 38.43 -32.63
C THR A 218 -36.91 38.59 -33.80
#